data_1679913926ebfb6150611479236854cd
#
_entry.id   1679913926ebfb6150611479236854cd
#
_cell.length_a   1.000
_cell.length_b   1.000
_cell.length_c   1.000
_cell.angle_alpha   90.00
_cell.angle_beta   90.00
_cell.angle_gamma   90.00
#
_symmetry.space_group_name_H-M   'P 1'
#
loop_
_entity.id
_entity.type
_entity.pdbx_description
1 polymer ?
#
loop_
_entity_poly.entity_id
_entity_poly.type
_entity_poly.pdbx_seq_one_letter_code
_entity_poly.pdbx_strand_id
1 'polypeptide(L)'
;VKQGDEQARQELICGNLRLVLAAVKRFAGRSENVDDLFQVGCIGLMKSIDAFDLSYDVRLSSYSLPMIIGEIRRYLRDNSPIRVSRSVRDTAYRVLQARERLLVQQQREPTVEQIARELGIRREEVVFAMDAMADPVSLYEPLYDSGGDALRVMDQIGDENSSDSCWLQQLALKDAI
;
A
#
# COMPACT_ATOMS: atom_id res chain seq x y z
N VAL A 1 27.01 2.83 23.27
CA VAL A 1 26.20 3.60 22.33
C VAL A 1 25.94 5.00 22.88
N LYS A 2 25.31 5.18 24.04
CA LYS A 2 25.05 6.53 24.63
C LYS A 2 26.32 7.35 24.98
N GLN A 3 27.49 6.72 25.03
CA GLN A 3 28.80 7.36 25.24
C GLN A 3 29.49 7.72 23.92
N GLY A 4 28.84 7.62 22.77
CA GLY A 4 29.40 7.93 21.46
C GLY A 4 30.28 6.83 20.85
N ASP A 5 30.20 5.60 21.37
CA ASP A 5 30.90 4.45 20.80
C ASP A 5 30.14 3.93 19.56
N GLU A 6 30.64 4.32 18.38
CA GLU A 6 30.08 3.97 17.08
C GLU A 6 30.26 2.48 16.76
N GLN A 7 31.33 1.86 17.23
CA GLN A 7 31.60 0.47 17.02
C GLN A 7 30.60 -0.42 17.80
N ALA A 8 30.36 -0.09 19.07
CA ALA A 8 29.32 -0.76 19.86
C ALA A 8 27.90 -0.57 19.27
N ARG A 9 27.62 0.61 18.69
CA ARG A 9 26.36 0.87 17.99
C ARG A 9 26.20 -0.05 16.78
N GLN A 10 27.23 -0.18 15.97
CA GLN A 10 27.24 -1.01 14.77
C GLN A 10 27.11 -2.50 15.10
N GLU A 11 27.80 -2.98 16.11
CA GLU A 11 27.66 -4.37 16.62
C GLU A 11 26.23 -4.64 17.11
N LEU A 12 25.63 -3.70 17.83
CA LEU A 12 24.26 -3.85 18.33
C LEU A 12 23.24 -3.89 17.17
N ILE A 13 23.42 -3.06 16.14
CA ILE A 13 22.57 -3.08 14.94
C ILE A 13 22.72 -4.44 14.24
N CYS A 14 23.95 -4.86 13.92
CA CYS A 14 24.19 -6.11 13.20
C CYS A 14 23.66 -7.34 13.96
N GLY A 15 23.85 -7.39 15.28
CA GLY A 15 23.35 -8.48 16.13
C GLY A 15 21.82 -8.59 16.17
N ASN A 16 21.10 -7.50 15.85
CA ASN A 16 19.64 -7.45 15.91
C ASN A 16 18.94 -7.44 14.53
N LEU A 17 19.65 -7.60 13.42
CA LEU A 17 19.05 -7.64 12.07
C LEU A 17 18.00 -8.76 11.91
N ARG A 18 18.10 -9.83 12.69
CA ARG A 18 17.09 -10.91 12.69
C ARG A 18 15.71 -10.42 13.12
N LEU A 19 15.62 -9.38 13.96
CA LEU A 19 14.33 -8.75 14.33
C LEU A 19 13.68 -8.06 13.12
N VAL A 20 14.52 -7.41 12.30
CA VAL A 20 14.05 -6.77 11.06
C VAL A 20 13.50 -7.81 10.09
N LEU A 21 14.25 -8.91 9.87
CA LEU A 21 13.79 -10.02 9.02
C LEU A 21 12.47 -10.63 9.50
N ALA A 22 12.31 -10.80 10.81
CA ALA A 22 11.07 -11.31 11.39
C ALA A 22 9.90 -10.34 11.20
N ALA A 23 10.15 -9.02 11.25
CA ALA A 23 9.15 -8.00 10.97
C ALA A 23 8.75 -7.98 9.50
N VAL A 24 9.73 -8.02 8.58
CA VAL A 24 9.52 -7.99 7.12
C VAL A 24 8.69 -9.18 6.65
N LYS A 25 8.91 -10.38 7.20
CA LYS A 25 8.10 -11.58 6.88
C LYS A 25 6.60 -11.36 7.04
N ARG A 26 6.17 -10.48 7.95
CA ARG A 26 4.74 -10.15 8.14
C ARG A 26 4.14 -9.35 6.97
N PHE A 27 5.00 -8.76 6.15
CA PHE A 27 4.62 -7.98 4.97
C PHE A 27 4.92 -8.71 3.66
N ALA A 28 5.42 -9.95 3.74
CA ALA A 28 5.63 -10.81 2.58
C ALA A 28 4.28 -11.07 1.87
N GLY A 29 4.26 -10.95 0.54
CA GLY A 29 3.05 -11.09 -0.28
C GLY A 29 2.44 -9.77 -0.74
N ARG A 30 3.02 -8.63 -0.41
CA ARG A 30 2.73 -7.34 -1.04
C ARG A 30 3.61 -7.16 -2.27
N SER A 31 3.19 -6.31 -3.20
CA SER A 31 3.91 -6.02 -4.45
C SER A 31 5.25 -5.31 -4.27
N GLU A 32 5.56 -4.89 -3.05
CA GLU A 32 6.79 -4.18 -2.73
C GLU A 32 8.01 -5.09 -2.64
N ASN A 33 9.17 -4.55 -3.02
CA ASN A 33 10.45 -5.27 -2.93
C ASN A 33 10.81 -5.55 -1.46
N VAL A 34 11.09 -6.82 -1.17
CA VAL A 34 11.46 -7.29 0.17
C VAL A 34 12.74 -6.60 0.68
N ASP A 35 13.69 -6.31 -0.23
CA ASP A 35 14.95 -5.64 0.13
C ASP A 35 14.71 -4.20 0.57
N ASP A 36 13.79 -3.48 -0.07
CA ASP A 36 13.40 -2.13 0.32
C ASP A 36 12.73 -2.11 1.70
N LEU A 37 11.84 -3.07 1.94
CA LEU A 37 11.21 -3.24 3.25
C LEU A 37 12.24 -3.57 4.34
N PHE A 38 13.27 -4.36 3.99
CA PHE A 38 14.35 -4.67 4.91
C PHE A 38 15.19 -3.43 5.23
N GLN A 39 15.58 -2.63 4.24
CA GLN A 39 16.32 -1.38 4.44
C GLN A 39 15.55 -0.40 5.32
N VAL A 40 14.26 -0.20 5.04
CA VAL A 40 13.39 0.66 5.85
C VAL A 40 13.25 0.12 7.28
N GLY A 41 13.13 -1.19 7.42
CA GLY A 41 13.13 -1.85 8.72
C GLY A 41 14.43 -1.64 9.51
N CYS A 42 15.59 -1.65 8.83
CA CYS A 42 16.87 -1.32 9.44
C CYS A 42 16.93 0.13 9.95
N ILE A 43 16.33 1.09 9.20
CA ILE A 43 16.20 2.48 9.67
C ILE A 43 15.36 2.53 10.96
N GLY A 44 14.27 1.76 11.02
CA GLY A 44 13.45 1.64 12.24
C GLY A 44 14.22 1.07 13.43
N LEU A 45 15.06 0.05 13.18
CA LEU A 45 15.94 -0.54 14.20
C LEU A 45 16.97 0.48 14.70
N MET A 46 17.66 1.21 13.80
CA MET A 46 18.63 2.23 14.17
C MET A 46 17.99 3.32 15.04
N LYS A 47 16.85 3.86 14.63
CA LYS A 47 16.09 4.83 15.41
C LYS A 47 15.72 4.30 16.80
N SER A 48 15.35 3.03 16.88
CA SER A 48 14.99 2.42 18.16
C SER A 48 16.19 2.28 19.10
N ILE A 49 17.37 1.93 18.58
CA ILE A 49 18.61 1.82 19.36
C ILE A 49 19.03 3.18 19.90
N ASP A 50 18.95 4.22 19.06
CA ASP A 50 19.35 5.59 19.43
C ASP A 50 18.40 6.18 20.49
N ALA A 51 17.11 5.85 20.43
CA ALA A 51 16.10 6.33 21.36
C ALA A 51 15.87 5.45 22.60
N PHE A 52 16.47 4.25 22.63
CA PHE A 52 16.25 3.30 23.72
C PHE A 52 16.78 3.83 25.06
N ASP A 53 15.94 3.82 26.07
CA ASP A 53 16.32 4.18 27.44
C ASP A 53 16.47 2.94 28.31
N LEU A 54 17.68 2.79 28.89
CA LEU A 54 18.06 1.67 29.76
C LEU A 54 17.42 1.77 31.16
N SER A 55 16.82 2.92 31.51
CA SER A 55 16.13 3.08 32.80
C SER A 55 14.82 2.27 32.87
N TYR A 56 14.23 1.94 31.70
CA TYR A 56 13.05 1.10 31.63
C TYR A 56 13.45 -0.39 31.66
N ASP A 57 12.81 -1.17 32.52
CA ASP A 57 13.02 -2.62 32.59
C ASP A 57 12.27 -3.34 31.45
N VAL A 58 12.66 -3.02 30.22
CA VAL A 58 12.04 -3.56 28.97
C VAL A 58 13.14 -4.09 28.06
N ARG A 59 12.90 -5.25 27.44
CA ARG A 59 13.83 -5.78 26.45
C ARG A 59 13.85 -4.91 25.18
N LEU A 60 15.05 -4.69 24.64
CA LEU A 60 15.25 -3.96 23.38
C LEU A 60 14.34 -4.48 22.26
N SER A 61 14.17 -5.80 22.14
CA SER A 61 13.33 -6.41 21.11
C SER A 61 11.86 -5.97 21.21
N SER A 62 11.33 -5.85 22.44
CA SER A 62 9.94 -5.42 22.67
C SER A 62 9.73 -3.94 22.29
N TYR A 63 10.75 -3.11 22.48
CA TYR A 63 10.75 -1.70 22.11
C TYR A 63 10.97 -1.49 20.61
N SER A 64 11.94 -2.21 20.03
CA SER A 64 12.34 -2.00 18.63
C SER A 64 11.33 -2.54 17.64
N LEU A 65 10.65 -3.66 17.93
CA LEU A 65 9.72 -4.29 16.99
C LEU A 65 8.56 -3.38 16.55
N PRO A 66 7.86 -2.67 17.45
CA PRO A 66 6.84 -1.69 17.06
C PRO A 66 7.39 -0.54 16.21
N MET A 67 8.61 -0.07 16.50
CA MET A 67 9.25 1.00 15.72
C MET A 67 9.61 0.55 14.31
N ILE A 68 10.18 -0.65 14.16
CA ILE A 68 10.47 -1.27 12.86
C ILE A 68 9.19 -1.39 12.04
N ILE A 69 8.14 -1.97 12.62
CA ILE A 69 6.83 -2.12 11.96
C ILE A 69 6.24 -0.76 11.62
N GLY A 70 6.39 0.24 12.47
CA GLY A 70 5.93 1.61 12.24
C GLY A 70 6.58 2.26 11.03
N GLU A 71 7.91 2.13 10.88
CA GLU A 71 8.64 2.66 9.71
C GLU A 71 8.24 1.92 8.42
N ILE A 72 8.12 0.59 8.45
CA ILE A 72 7.66 -0.18 7.29
C ILE A 72 6.25 0.24 6.88
N ARG A 73 5.31 0.39 7.82
CA ARG A 73 3.94 0.85 7.52
C ARG A 73 3.92 2.27 6.97
N ARG A 74 4.80 3.15 7.47
CA ARG A 74 4.94 4.51 6.95
C ARG A 74 5.40 4.47 5.50
N TYR A 75 6.46 3.72 5.20
CA TYR A 75 6.99 3.55 3.86
C TYR A 75 5.92 3.02 2.89
N LEU A 76 5.24 1.92 3.23
CA LEU A 76 4.17 1.35 2.42
C LEU A 76 3.02 2.33 2.14
N ARG A 77 2.72 3.21 3.09
CA ARG A 77 1.71 4.24 2.89
C ARG A 77 2.19 5.36 1.96
N ASP A 78 3.45 5.77 2.12
CA ASP A 78 3.99 6.94 1.41
C ASP A 78 4.47 6.56 0.01
N ASN A 79 4.79 5.28 -0.23
CA ASN A 79 5.21 4.72 -1.52
C ASN A 79 4.03 4.21 -2.39
N SER A 80 2.79 4.33 -1.91
CA SER A 80 1.62 3.96 -2.72
C SER A 80 1.50 4.85 -3.95
N PRO A 81 1.31 4.30 -5.18
CA PRO A 81 1.23 5.09 -6.41
C PRO A 81 0.07 6.10 -6.38
N ILE A 82 -1.00 5.77 -5.67
CA ILE A 82 -2.13 6.69 -5.46
C ILE A 82 -2.19 7.07 -3.98
N ARG A 83 -2.15 8.39 -3.71
CA ARG A 83 -2.26 8.92 -2.36
C ARG A 83 -3.71 8.92 -1.88
N VAL A 84 -4.02 8.01 -0.96
CA VAL A 84 -5.32 7.94 -0.30
C VAL A 84 -5.27 8.68 1.04
N SER A 85 -6.28 9.52 1.34
CA SER A 85 -6.38 10.22 2.63
C SER A 85 -6.50 9.25 3.81
N ARG A 86 -6.08 9.68 5.00
CA ARG A 86 -6.15 8.83 6.21
C ARG A 86 -7.58 8.44 6.54
N SER A 87 -8.52 9.38 6.46
CA SER A 87 -9.94 9.13 6.76
C SER A 87 -10.53 8.05 5.85
N VAL A 88 -10.26 8.10 4.56
CA VAL A 88 -10.75 7.10 3.59
C VAL A 88 -10.11 5.73 3.88
N ARG A 89 -8.81 5.69 4.17
CA ARG A 89 -8.11 4.45 4.53
C ARG A 89 -8.64 3.82 5.81
N ASP A 90 -8.90 4.64 6.83
CA ASP A 90 -9.47 4.16 8.09
C ASP A 90 -10.90 3.64 7.88
N THR A 91 -11.70 4.30 7.04
CA THR A 91 -13.03 3.83 6.65
C THR A 91 -12.93 2.51 5.88
N ALA A 92 -12.02 2.40 4.90
CA ALA A 92 -11.80 1.18 4.15
C ALA A 92 -11.39 -0.01 5.04
N TYR A 93 -10.52 0.24 6.02
CA TYR A 93 -10.12 -0.79 6.98
C TYR A 93 -11.31 -1.28 7.82
N ARG A 94 -12.18 -0.35 8.28
CA ARG A 94 -13.42 -0.71 9.00
C ARG A 94 -14.39 -1.48 8.12
N VAL A 95 -14.50 -1.12 6.84
CA VAL A 95 -15.32 -1.82 5.84
C VAL A 95 -14.83 -3.25 5.65
N LEU A 96 -13.52 -3.46 5.47
CA LEU A 96 -12.95 -4.80 5.33
C LEU A 96 -13.19 -5.66 6.59
N GLN A 97 -13.00 -5.11 7.77
CA GLN A 97 -13.27 -5.84 9.03
C GLN A 97 -14.75 -6.19 9.18
N ALA A 98 -15.66 -5.29 8.81
CA ALA A 98 -17.10 -5.56 8.86
C ALA A 98 -17.49 -6.64 7.84
N ARG A 99 -16.90 -6.58 6.62
CA ARG A 99 -17.08 -7.61 5.58
C ARG A 99 -16.65 -8.98 6.08
N GLU A 100 -15.47 -9.11 6.67
CA GLU A 100 -14.98 -10.37 7.22
C GLU A 100 -15.88 -10.90 8.34
N ARG A 101 -16.31 -10.05 9.26
CA ARG A 101 -17.23 -10.45 10.34
C ARG A 101 -18.56 -10.97 9.81
N LEU A 102 -19.16 -10.24 8.87
CA LEU A 102 -20.43 -10.63 8.26
C LEU A 102 -20.29 -11.91 7.42
N LEU A 103 -19.16 -12.09 6.72
CA LEU A 103 -18.86 -13.29 5.96
C LEU A 103 -18.81 -14.51 6.86
N VAL A 104 -18.13 -14.42 8.01
CA VAL A 104 -18.06 -15.51 8.99
C VAL A 104 -19.44 -15.82 9.60
N GLN A 105 -20.24 -14.79 9.88
CA GLN A 105 -21.57 -14.96 10.50
C GLN A 105 -22.60 -15.54 9.52
N GLN A 106 -22.59 -15.07 8.28
CA GLN A 106 -23.64 -15.41 7.30
C GLN A 106 -23.22 -16.53 6.34
N GLN A 107 -21.94 -16.94 6.35
CA GLN A 107 -21.33 -17.91 5.44
C GLN A 107 -21.58 -17.58 3.94
N ARG A 108 -21.85 -16.33 3.64
CA ARG A 108 -22.02 -15.79 2.29
C ARG A 108 -21.44 -14.38 2.22
N GLU A 109 -21.12 -13.94 1.00
CA GLU A 109 -20.59 -12.60 0.76
C GLU A 109 -21.63 -11.54 1.15
N PRO A 110 -21.30 -10.61 2.06
CA PRO A 110 -22.23 -9.54 2.47
C PRO A 110 -22.40 -8.51 1.36
N THR A 111 -23.60 -7.96 1.23
CA THR A 111 -23.87 -6.87 0.30
C THR A 111 -23.35 -5.54 0.87
N VAL A 112 -23.08 -4.56 -0.03
CA VAL A 112 -22.67 -3.20 0.34
C VAL A 112 -23.64 -2.57 1.35
N GLU A 113 -24.94 -2.84 1.20
CA GLU A 113 -25.98 -2.34 2.09
C GLU A 113 -25.92 -2.94 3.51
N GLN A 114 -25.55 -4.20 3.62
CA GLN A 114 -25.36 -4.86 4.91
C GLN A 114 -24.14 -4.28 5.64
N ILE A 115 -23.04 -4.05 4.91
CA ILE A 115 -21.83 -3.43 5.47
C ILE A 115 -22.11 -1.98 5.90
N ALA A 116 -22.81 -1.21 5.07
CA ALA A 116 -23.18 0.17 5.37
C ALA A 116 -24.04 0.28 6.64
N ARG A 117 -24.99 -0.64 6.78
CA ARG A 117 -25.86 -0.73 7.98
C ARG A 117 -25.08 -1.12 9.24
N GLU A 118 -24.18 -2.08 9.12
CA GLU A 118 -23.33 -2.54 10.24
C GLU A 118 -22.44 -1.41 10.77
N LEU A 119 -21.90 -0.60 9.85
CA LEU A 119 -21.00 0.50 10.22
C LEU A 119 -21.70 1.84 10.49
N GLY A 120 -22.99 1.95 10.18
CA GLY A 120 -23.76 3.20 10.31
C GLY A 120 -23.26 4.32 9.37
N ILE A 121 -22.74 3.97 8.20
CA ILE A 121 -22.25 4.91 7.17
C ILE A 121 -23.09 4.79 5.89
N ARG A 122 -22.96 5.78 5.00
CA ARG A 122 -23.70 5.76 3.73
C ARG A 122 -23.12 4.70 2.79
N ARG A 123 -23.96 4.16 1.91
CA ARG A 123 -23.58 3.18 0.90
C ARG A 123 -22.47 3.69 -0.03
N GLU A 124 -22.58 4.95 -0.44
CA GLU A 124 -21.59 5.61 -1.30
C GLU A 124 -20.20 5.67 -0.64
N GLU A 125 -20.16 5.87 0.68
CA GLU A 125 -18.90 5.90 1.43
C GLU A 125 -18.23 4.52 1.49
N VAL A 126 -19.04 3.44 1.56
CA VAL A 126 -18.51 2.07 1.50
C VAL A 126 -17.89 1.79 0.14
N VAL A 127 -18.61 2.12 -0.96
CA VAL A 127 -18.11 1.90 -2.32
C VAL A 127 -16.85 2.72 -2.55
N PHE A 128 -16.88 4.02 -2.24
CA PHE A 128 -15.72 4.90 -2.38
C PHE A 128 -14.50 4.41 -1.60
N ALA A 129 -14.70 3.91 -0.38
CA ALA A 129 -13.61 3.39 0.44
C ALA A 129 -13.04 2.08 -0.13
N MET A 130 -13.87 1.22 -0.72
CA MET A 130 -13.40 -0.02 -1.37
C MET A 130 -12.63 0.29 -2.65
N ASP A 131 -13.13 1.19 -3.48
CA ASP A 131 -12.47 1.59 -4.73
C ASP A 131 -11.12 2.28 -4.48
N ALA A 132 -11.04 3.11 -3.42
CA ALA A 132 -9.81 3.79 -3.04
C ALA A 132 -8.68 2.84 -2.59
N MET A 133 -9.00 1.59 -2.25
CA MET A 133 -8.03 0.57 -1.83
C MET A 133 -7.70 -0.42 -2.95
N ALA A 134 -8.32 -0.27 -4.11
CA ALA A 134 -7.99 -1.11 -5.27
C ALA A 134 -6.57 -0.79 -5.76
N ASP A 135 -5.76 -1.82 -5.97
CA ASP A 135 -4.42 -1.65 -6.52
C ASP A 135 -4.54 -1.25 -8.01
N PRO A 136 -3.77 -0.25 -8.46
CA PRO A 136 -3.77 0.13 -9.87
C PRO A 136 -3.19 -0.99 -10.73
N VAL A 137 -3.84 -1.26 -11.85
CA VAL A 137 -3.40 -2.22 -12.84
C VAL A 137 -2.35 -1.58 -13.76
N SER A 138 -1.31 -2.33 -14.13
CA SER A 138 -0.30 -1.85 -15.06
C SER A 138 -0.90 -1.73 -16.48
N LEU A 139 -0.66 -0.60 -17.14
CA LEU A 139 -1.05 -0.43 -18.55
C LEU A 139 -0.32 -1.41 -19.49
N TYR A 140 0.83 -1.91 -19.07
CA TYR A 140 1.63 -2.89 -19.82
C TYR A 140 1.29 -4.34 -19.46
N GLU A 141 0.33 -4.57 -18.58
CA GLU A 141 -0.11 -5.92 -18.23
C GLU A 141 -0.71 -6.62 -19.45
N PRO A 142 -0.23 -7.84 -19.80
CA PRO A 142 -0.77 -8.58 -20.94
C PRO A 142 -2.17 -9.11 -20.58
N LEU A 143 -3.15 -8.85 -21.45
CA LEU A 143 -4.52 -9.36 -21.29
C LEU A 143 -4.64 -10.81 -21.74
N TYR A 144 -3.86 -11.21 -22.75
CA TYR A 144 -3.82 -12.56 -23.30
C TYR A 144 -2.38 -12.95 -23.64
N ASP A 145 -1.96 -14.09 -23.14
CA ASP A 145 -0.66 -14.69 -23.41
C ASP A 145 -0.82 -15.70 -24.57
N SER A 146 -0.93 -15.22 -25.79
CA SER A 146 -1.13 -16.05 -26.99
C SER A 146 0.07 -15.99 -27.91
N GLY A 147 1.29 -16.29 -27.42
CA GLY A 147 2.46 -16.64 -28.25
C GLY A 147 2.86 -15.70 -29.41
N GLY A 148 2.30 -14.52 -29.50
CA GLY A 148 2.56 -13.46 -30.47
C GLY A 148 2.56 -12.09 -29.79
N ASP A 149 2.27 -11.01 -30.51
CA ASP A 149 2.10 -9.67 -29.92
C ASP A 149 1.01 -9.70 -28.85
N ALA A 150 1.43 -9.70 -27.58
CA ALA A 150 0.53 -9.76 -26.44
C ALA A 150 -0.28 -8.46 -26.37
N LEU A 151 -1.59 -8.55 -26.48
CA LEU A 151 -2.51 -7.43 -26.31
C LEU A 151 -2.39 -6.92 -24.87
N ARG A 152 -2.11 -5.64 -24.69
CA ARG A 152 -1.91 -5.00 -23.38
C ARG A 152 -3.15 -4.20 -22.99
N VAL A 153 -3.28 -3.92 -21.69
CA VAL A 153 -4.38 -3.09 -21.16
C VAL A 153 -4.43 -1.74 -21.88
N MET A 154 -3.28 -1.12 -22.17
CA MET A 154 -3.19 0.16 -22.88
C MET A 154 -3.81 0.13 -24.28
N ASP A 155 -3.79 -1.02 -24.96
CA ASP A 155 -4.30 -1.15 -26.34
C ASP A 155 -5.85 -1.15 -26.37
N GLN A 156 -6.50 -1.37 -25.23
CA GLN A 156 -7.96 -1.31 -25.09
C GLN A 156 -8.48 0.08 -24.69
N ILE A 157 -7.59 0.98 -24.25
CA ILE A 157 -7.98 2.32 -23.83
C ILE A 157 -8.01 3.23 -25.05
N GLY A 158 -9.22 3.57 -25.53
CA GLY A 158 -9.40 4.54 -26.60
C GLY A 158 -9.24 5.97 -26.09
N ASP A 159 -8.70 6.84 -26.93
CA ASP A 159 -8.69 8.28 -26.68
C ASP A 159 -10.02 8.89 -27.20
N GLU A 160 -10.94 9.21 -26.30
CA GLU A 160 -12.23 9.82 -26.64
C GLU A 160 -12.08 11.23 -27.25
N ASN A 161 -10.97 11.91 -27.02
CA ASN A 161 -10.71 13.25 -27.55
C ASN A 161 -10.03 13.25 -28.93
N SER A 162 -9.50 12.12 -29.35
CA SER A 162 -8.85 11.94 -30.66
C SER A 162 -9.83 11.37 -31.69
N SER A 163 -11.01 11.94 -31.80
CA SER A 163 -11.94 11.54 -32.85
C SER A 163 -11.50 12.16 -34.20
N ASP A 164 -11.40 11.32 -35.25
CA ASP A 164 -11.10 11.75 -36.62
C ASP A 164 -12.05 12.87 -37.09
N SER A 165 -13.26 12.95 -36.51
CA SER A 165 -14.22 14.00 -36.76
C SER A 165 -13.74 15.40 -36.36
N CYS A 166 -12.99 15.53 -35.27
CA CYS A 166 -12.45 16.83 -34.81
C CYS A 166 -11.33 17.31 -35.77
N TRP A 167 -10.47 16.41 -36.21
CA TRP A 167 -9.42 16.71 -37.19
C TRP A 167 -9.99 17.08 -38.56
N LEU A 168 -11.00 16.33 -39.07
CA LEU A 168 -11.69 16.61 -40.30
C LEU A 168 -12.40 17.97 -40.27
N GLN A 169 -13.06 18.32 -39.15
CA GLN A 169 -13.68 19.65 -38.95
C GLN A 169 -12.64 20.78 -38.98
N GLN A 170 -11.48 20.59 -38.35
CA GLN A 170 -10.40 21.59 -38.39
C GLN A 170 -9.80 21.75 -39.78
N LEU A 171 -9.68 20.67 -40.57
CA LEU A 171 -9.23 20.70 -41.94
C LEU A 171 -10.24 21.46 -42.84
N ALA A 172 -11.54 21.12 -42.72
CA ALA A 172 -12.60 21.77 -43.46
C ALA A 172 -12.72 23.29 -43.14
N LEU A 173 -12.45 23.64 -41.87
CA LEU A 173 -12.43 25.03 -41.45
C LEU A 173 -11.23 25.80 -42.04
N LYS A 174 -10.06 25.17 -42.17
CA LYS A 174 -8.87 25.74 -42.78
C LYS A 174 -9.02 25.92 -44.30
N ASP A 175 -9.72 25.01 -44.96
CA ASP A 175 -9.98 25.12 -46.40
C ASP A 175 -11.08 26.14 -46.76
N ALA A 176 -11.91 26.53 -45.76
CA ALA A 176 -12.99 27.51 -45.93
C ALA A 176 -12.58 28.98 -45.63
N ILE A 177 -11.37 29.20 -45.10
CA ILE A 177 -10.75 30.49 -44.79
C ILE A 177 -9.71 30.85 -45.83
#